data_d94c2f88e11302246b37b25635cd9079
#
_entry.id   d94c2f88e11302246b37b25635cd9079
#
_cell.length_a   1.000
_cell.length_b   1.000
_cell.length_c   1.000
_cell.angle_alpha   90.00
_cell.angle_beta   90.00
_cell.angle_gamma   90.00
#
_symmetry.space_group_name_H-M   'P 1'
#
loop_
_entity.id
_entity.type
_entity.pdbx_description
1 polymer ?
#
loop_
_entity_poly.entity_id
_entity_poly.type
_entity_poly.pdbx_seq_one_letter_code
_entity_poly.pdbx_strand_id
1 'polypeptide(L)'
;MFIPFWGRMSDRFGRKPIFLFATASLTVLSYPLFLLMKQGFVFAVAGHMVFGILEAAYLGVYLAAYTELFTPALRVSGIAMGYNISSIIAGGPAAYVSQWLIGVTGIAEAPAFFVIAMTGFSFIVCLVWYHETGGRPLPGQRIQQPQREPVHT
;
A
#
# COMPACT_ATOMS: atom_id res chain seq x y z
N MET A 1 -10.67 -11.06 -2.57
CA MET A 1 -11.91 -10.33 -2.95
C MET A 1 -12.01 -8.91 -2.37
N PHE A 2 -11.22 -8.51 -1.39
CA PHE A 2 -11.28 -7.18 -0.76
C PHE A 2 -10.59 -6.05 -1.55
N ILE A 3 -9.61 -6.36 -2.40
CA ILE A 3 -8.85 -5.35 -3.17
C ILE A 3 -9.75 -4.46 -4.05
N PRO A 4 -10.72 -5.00 -4.87
CA PRO A 4 -11.59 -4.14 -5.66
C PRO A 4 -12.55 -3.29 -4.82
N PHE A 5 -12.93 -3.77 -3.64
CA PHE A 5 -13.75 -3.00 -2.70
C PHE A 5 -13.01 -1.75 -2.20
N TRP A 6 -11.77 -1.94 -1.74
CA TRP A 6 -10.93 -0.84 -1.29
C TRP A 6 -10.52 0.11 -2.41
N GLY A 7 -10.33 -0.42 -3.62
CA GLY A 7 -10.11 0.40 -4.82
C GLY A 7 -11.27 1.37 -5.06
N ARG A 8 -12.51 0.87 -5.08
CA ARG A 8 -13.73 1.71 -5.23
C ARG A 8 -13.89 2.71 -4.08
N MET A 9 -13.57 2.30 -2.87
CA MET A 9 -13.64 3.18 -1.70
C MET A 9 -12.62 4.32 -1.81
N SER A 10 -11.42 4.04 -2.32
CA SER A 10 -10.39 5.05 -2.57
C SER A 10 -10.76 6.01 -3.71
N ASP A 11 -11.56 5.56 -4.69
CA ASP A 11 -12.09 6.44 -5.74
C ASP A 11 -13.08 7.47 -5.17
N ARG A 12 -13.82 7.09 -4.11
CA ARG A 12 -14.85 7.94 -3.50
C ARG A 12 -14.32 8.89 -2.43
N PHE A 13 -13.41 8.41 -1.58
CA PHE A 13 -12.88 9.16 -0.44
C PHE A 13 -11.54 9.83 -0.70
N GLY A 14 -10.90 9.52 -1.83
CA GLY A 14 -9.56 9.97 -2.17
C GLY A 14 -8.50 8.88 -1.93
N ARG A 15 -7.41 8.96 -2.68
CA ARG A 15 -6.31 7.98 -2.60
C ARG A 15 -5.52 8.13 -1.30
N LYS A 16 -5.17 9.39 -0.96
CA LYS A 16 -4.32 9.71 0.19
C LYS A 16 -4.92 9.26 1.53
N PRO A 17 -6.18 9.59 1.88
CA PRO A 17 -6.73 9.22 3.19
C PRO A 17 -6.83 7.70 3.40
N ILE A 18 -7.20 6.94 2.38
CA ILE A 18 -7.28 5.47 2.49
C ILE A 18 -5.89 4.85 2.60
N PHE A 19 -4.90 5.38 1.88
CA PHE A 19 -3.53 4.92 1.98
C PHE A 19 -2.94 5.20 3.38
N LEU A 20 -3.17 6.40 3.92
CA LEU A 20 -2.77 6.76 5.29
C LEU A 20 -3.47 5.89 6.33
N PHE A 21 -4.76 5.63 6.15
CA PHE A 21 -5.52 4.73 7.04
C PHE A 21 -4.92 3.32 7.04
N ALA A 22 -4.65 2.75 5.85
CA ALA A 22 -4.11 1.40 5.73
C ALA A 22 -2.71 1.28 6.36
N THR A 23 -1.80 2.23 6.06
CA THR A 23 -0.44 2.22 6.61
C THR A 23 -0.41 2.51 8.11
N ALA A 24 -1.23 3.44 8.61
CA ALA A 24 -1.36 3.72 10.04
C ALA A 24 -1.92 2.51 10.79
N SER A 25 -2.98 1.88 10.26
CA SER A 25 -3.58 0.68 10.86
C SER A 25 -2.59 -0.47 10.89
N LEU A 26 -1.84 -0.71 9.81
CA LEU A 26 -0.78 -1.72 9.79
C LEU A 26 0.31 -1.43 10.80
N THR A 27 0.75 -0.17 10.92
CA THR A 27 1.79 0.23 11.89
C THR A 27 1.34 -0.02 13.33
N VAL A 28 0.13 0.41 13.69
CA VAL A 28 -0.39 0.33 15.07
C VAL A 28 -0.81 -1.09 15.44
N LEU A 29 -1.46 -1.80 14.52
CA LEU A 29 -2.03 -3.12 14.77
C LEU A 29 -1.02 -4.26 14.63
N SER A 30 0.14 -4.05 13.99
CA SER A 30 1.13 -5.12 13.78
C SER A 30 1.53 -5.79 15.09
N TYR A 31 1.94 -5.02 16.09
CA TYR A 31 2.38 -5.60 17.36
C TYR A 31 1.28 -6.37 18.10
N PRO A 32 0.07 -5.81 18.34
CA PRO A 32 -0.99 -6.55 18.99
C PRO A 32 -1.48 -7.77 18.19
N LEU A 33 -1.43 -7.72 16.86
CA LEU A 33 -1.78 -8.87 16.04
C LEU A 33 -0.76 -10.00 16.16
N PHE A 34 0.55 -9.71 16.22
CA PHE A 34 1.56 -10.71 16.49
C PHE A 34 1.39 -11.34 17.89
N LEU A 35 1.07 -10.54 18.91
CA LEU A 35 0.75 -11.04 20.23
C LEU A 35 -0.49 -11.96 20.23
N LEU A 36 -1.51 -11.58 19.47
CA LEU A 36 -2.72 -12.38 19.31
C LEU A 36 -2.42 -13.73 18.67
N MET A 37 -1.61 -13.75 17.62
CA MET A 37 -1.24 -14.96 16.88
C MET A 37 -0.52 -16.00 17.73
N LYS A 38 0.18 -15.58 18.78
CA LYS A 38 0.88 -16.47 19.71
C LYS A 38 -0.05 -17.29 20.60
N GLN A 39 -1.31 -16.85 20.78
CA GLN A 39 -2.24 -17.49 21.72
C GLN A 39 -2.83 -18.81 21.24
N GLY A 40 -2.59 -19.20 19.98
CA GLY A 40 -3.04 -20.49 19.43
C GLY A 40 -3.53 -20.39 17.98
N PHE A 41 -3.83 -21.54 17.42
CA PHE A 41 -4.15 -21.67 15.98
C PHE A 41 -5.33 -20.78 15.55
N VAL A 42 -6.42 -20.76 16.29
CA VAL A 42 -7.60 -19.94 15.97
C VAL A 42 -7.26 -18.45 15.97
N PHE A 43 -6.50 -18.01 16.96
CA PHE A 43 -6.06 -16.61 17.06
C PHE A 43 -5.03 -16.25 15.98
N ALA A 44 -4.19 -17.23 15.58
CA ALA A 44 -3.26 -17.03 14.46
C ALA A 44 -4.04 -16.82 13.14
N VAL A 45 -5.06 -17.62 12.88
CA VAL A 45 -5.92 -17.46 11.69
C VAL A 45 -6.65 -16.13 11.72
N ALA A 46 -7.24 -15.75 12.86
CA ALA A 46 -7.93 -14.47 13.02
C ALA A 46 -6.99 -13.28 12.78
N GLY A 47 -5.78 -13.31 13.35
CA GLY A 47 -4.76 -12.29 13.15
C GLY A 47 -4.35 -12.15 11.68
N HIS A 48 -4.12 -13.28 10.98
CA HIS A 48 -3.82 -13.28 9.54
C HIS A 48 -4.97 -12.74 8.70
N MET A 49 -6.22 -13.03 9.05
CA MET A 49 -7.38 -12.45 8.36
C MET A 49 -7.42 -10.92 8.48
N VAL A 50 -7.16 -10.39 9.67
CA VAL A 50 -7.11 -8.94 9.89
C VAL A 50 -5.96 -8.33 9.09
N PHE A 51 -4.76 -8.92 9.13
CA PHE A 51 -3.63 -8.48 8.30
C PHE A 51 -4.00 -8.48 6.81
N GLY A 52 -4.59 -9.56 6.31
CA GLY A 52 -4.99 -9.66 4.91
C GLY A 52 -6.01 -8.59 4.48
N ILE A 53 -6.92 -8.20 5.36
CA ILE A 53 -7.88 -7.11 5.08
C ILE A 53 -7.17 -5.77 5.00
N LEU A 54 -6.26 -5.48 5.93
CA LEU A 54 -5.47 -4.24 5.94
C LEU A 54 -4.51 -4.16 4.75
N GLU A 55 -3.87 -5.28 4.43
CA GLU A 55 -3.01 -5.39 3.25
C GLU A 55 -3.79 -5.22 1.94
N ALA A 56 -5.01 -5.77 1.86
CA ALA A 56 -5.88 -5.57 0.72
C ALA A 56 -6.29 -4.09 0.55
N ALA A 57 -6.45 -3.35 1.64
CA ALA A 57 -6.68 -1.91 1.59
C ALA A 57 -5.46 -1.16 1.03
N TYR A 58 -4.26 -1.50 1.50
CA TYR A 58 -3.00 -0.96 1.00
C TYR A 58 -2.82 -1.25 -0.49
N LEU A 59 -2.95 -2.52 -0.91
CA LEU A 59 -2.78 -2.95 -2.30
C LEU A 59 -3.82 -2.34 -3.24
N GLY A 60 -5.06 -2.17 -2.79
CA GLY A 60 -6.13 -1.57 -3.59
C GLY A 60 -5.83 -0.11 -3.97
N VAL A 61 -5.30 0.65 -3.04
CA VAL A 61 -4.91 2.06 -3.29
C VAL A 61 -3.59 2.15 -4.04
N TYR A 62 -2.62 1.33 -3.66
CA TYR A 62 -1.28 1.27 -4.26
C TYR A 62 -1.35 1.08 -5.77
N LEU A 63 -2.07 0.04 -6.25
CA LEU A 63 -2.20 -0.23 -7.67
C LEU A 63 -2.85 0.93 -8.43
N ALA A 64 -3.89 1.53 -7.85
CA ALA A 64 -4.57 2.66 -8.46
C ALA A 64 -3.69 3.92 -8.51
N ALA A 65 -3.03 4.25 -7.41
CA ALA A 65 -2.14 5.42 -7.33
C ALA A 65 -0.98 5.32 -8.33
N TYR A 66 -0.37 4.14 -8.47
CA TYR A 66 0.73 3.94 -9.44
C TYR A 66 0.27 4.11 -10.88
N THR A 67 -0.94 3.67 -11.24
CA THR A 67 -1.46 3.87 -12.60
C THR A 67 -1.72 5.33 -12.93
N GLU A 68 -1.94 6.17 -11.93
CA GLU A 68 -2.16 7.61 -12.08
C GLU A 68 -0.86 8.42 -12.16
N LEU A 69 0.22 7.92 -11.56
CA LEU A 69 1.52 8.60 -11.53
C LEU A 69 2.29 8.54 -12.86
N PHE A 70 2.09 7.47 -13.64
CA PHE A 70 2.84 7.25 -14.87
C PHE A 70 2.00 7.50 -16.12
N THR A 71 2.61 8.09 -17.14
CA THR A 71 2.01 8.17 -18.49
C THR A 71 1.78 6.78 -19.06
N PRO A 72 0.78 6.59 -19.96
CA PRO A 72 0.46 5.27 -20.51
C PRO A 72 1.66 4.52 -21.09
N ALA A 73 2.59 5.24 -21.75
CA ALA A 73 3.78 4.66 -22.37
C ALA A 73 4.80 4.11 -21.35
N LEU A 74 4.91 4.73 -20.17
CA LEU A 74 5.91 4.37 -19.15
C LEU A 74 5.30 3.62 -17.96
N ARG A 75 3.99 3.46 -17.94
CA ARG A 75 3.24 2.93 -16.80
C ARG A 75 3.72 1.55 -16.38
N VAL A 76 3.77 0.61 -17.32
CA VAL A 76 4.16 -0.79 -17.04
C VAL A 76 5.60 -0.87 -16.54
N SER A 77 6.52 -0.20 -17.25
CA SER A 77 7.95 -0.21 -16.89
C SER A 77 8.21 0.50 -15.56
N GLY A 78 7.57 1.66 -15.32
CA GLY A 78 7.72 2.41 -14.07
C GLY A 78 7.20 1.65 -12.85
N ILE A 79 6.02 1.03 -12.96
CA ILE A 79 5.45 0.18 -11.90
C ILE A 79 6.35 -1.03 -11.65
N ALA A 80 6.79 -1.72 -12.71
CA ALA A 80 7.65 -2.89 -12.58
C ALA A 80 8.99 -2.56 -11.93
N MET A 81 9.64 -1.47 -12.32
CA MET A 81 10.90 -1.03 -11.71
C MET A 81 10.71 -0.67 -10.24
N GLY A 82 9.71 0.13 -9.91
CA GLY A 82 9.42 0.52 -8.53
C GLY A 82 9.12 -0.69 -7.64
N TYR A 83 8.31 -1.62 -8.12
CA TYR A 83 8.00 -2.86 -7.41
C TYR A 83 9.25 -3.74 -7.20
N ASN A 84 10.04 -3.95 -8.23
CA ASN A 84 11.25 -4.78 -8.12
C ASN A 84 12.29 -4.16 -7.17
N ILE A 85 12.53 -2.86 -7.26
CA ILE A 85 13.45 -2.15 -6.36
C ILE A 85 12.97 -2.27 -4.91
N SER A 86 11.71 -2.03 -4.64
CA SER A 86 11.15 -2.16 -3.29
C SER A 86 11.21 -3.60 -2.76
N SER A 87 10.96 -4.59 -3.63
CA SER A 87 11.07 -6.01 -3.27
C SER A 87 12.49 -6.42 -2.94
N ILE A 88 13.49 -5.91 -3.66
CA ILE A 88 14.91 -6.19 -3.38
C ILE A 88 15.32 -5.55 -2.04
N ILE A 89 14.92 -4.31 -1.78
CA ILE A 89 15.38 -3.55 -0.60
C ILE A 89 14.64 -4.01 0.68
N ALA A 90 13.34 -4.23 0.61
CA ALA A 90 12.52 -4.53 1.78
C ALA A 90 12.05 -6.00 1.82
N GLY A 91 11.62 -6.56 0.70
CA GLY A 91 11.08 -7.91 0.64
C GLY A 91 12.16 -8.99 0.77
N GLY A 92 13.28 -8.85 0.07
CA GLY A 92 14.38 -9.80 0.12
C GLY A 92 14.96 -10.00 1.52
N PRO A 93 15.38 -8.94 2.22
CA PRO A 93 15.95 -9.05 3.57
C PRO A 93 14.92 -9.38 4.66
N ALA A 94 13.62 -9.26 4.41
CA ALA A 94 12.58 -9.37 5.43
C ALA A 94 12.67 -10.65 6.26
N ALA A 95 12.85 -11.80 5.62
CA ALA A 95 12.97 -13.09 6.32
C ALA A 95 14.25 -13.16 7.17
N TYR A 96 15.36 -12.70 6.62
CA TYR A 96 16.64 -12.65 7.34
C TYR A 96 16.58 -11.72 8.55
N VAL A 97 16.11 -10.49 8.36
CA VAL A 97 15.98 -9.50 9.45
C VAL A 97 15.02 -10.00 10.53
N SER A 98 13.91 -10.63 10.14
CA SER A 98 12.96 -11.22 11.09
C SER A 98 13.61 -12.31 11.95
N GLN A 99 14.35 -13.23 11.34
CA GLN A 99 15.07 -14.29 12.06
C GLN A 99 16.20 -13.73 12.93
N TRP A 100 16.95 -12.77 12.44
CA TRP A 100 17.98 -12.08 13.20
C TRP A 100 17.40 -11.37 14.42
N LEU A 101 16.29 -10.65 14.27
CA LEU A 101 15.59 -9.99 15.37
C LEU A 101 15.16 -10.98 16.45
N ILE A 102 14.60 -12.13 16.07
CA ILE A 102 14.24 -13.20 17.01
C ILE A 102 15.48 -13.71 17.74
N GLY A 103 16.57 -13.94 17.01
CA GLY A 103 17.81 -14.45 17.58
C GLY A 103 18.46 -13.50 18.59
N VAL A 104 18.43 -12.20 18.33
CA VAL A 104 19.02 -11.17 19.21
C VAL A 104 18.13 -10.83 20.39
N THR A 105 16.82 -10.73 20.17
CA THR A 105 15.88 -10.31 21.23
C THR A 105 15.33 -11.47 22.04
N GLY A 106 15.35 -12.69 21.51
CA GLY A 106 14.70 -13.86 22.11
C GLY A 106 13.17 -13.79 22.10
N ILE A 107 12.59 -12.80 21.42
CA ILE A 107 11.15 -12.52 21.39
C ILE A 107 10.57 -13.01 20.06
N ALA A 108 9.62 -13.92 20.10
CA ALA A 108 9.00 -14.48 18.89
C ALA A 108 8.24 -13.42 18.04
N GLU A 109 7.77 -12.36 18.67
CA GLU A 109 7.05 -11.25 18.05
C GLU A 109 7.99 -10.16 17.49
N ALA A 110 9.30 -10.32 17.61
CA ALA A 110 10.27 -9.34 17.11
C ALA A 110 10.10 -8.96 15.61
N PRO A 111 9.65 -9.84 14.70
CA PRO A 111 9.33 -9.46 13.33
C PRO A 111 8.30 -8.34 13.21
N ALA A 112 7.42 -8.16 14.20
CA ALA A 112 6.48 -7.05 14.22
C ALA A 112 7.18 -5.68 14.16
N PHE A 113 8.34 -5.55 14.79
CA PHE A 113 9.11 -4.29 14.74
C PHE A 113 9.61 -3.96 13.35
N PHE A 114 9.98 -4.97 12.56
CA PHE A 114 10.33 -4.77 11.15
C PHE A 114 9.14 -4.29 10.34
N VAL A 115 7.97 -4.91 10.52
CA VAL A 115 6.74 -4.47 9.84
C VAL A 115 6.38 -3.05 10.24
N ILE A 116 6.43 -2.72 11.53
CA ILE A 116 6.16 -1.37 12.05
C ILE A 116 7.12 -0.33 11.44
N ALA A 117 8.42 -0.66 11.35
CA ALA A 117 9.40 0.23 10.77
C ALA A 117 9.11 0.51 9.28
N MET A 118 8.81 -0.53 8.50
CA MET A 118 8.52 -0.39 7.07
C MET A 118 7.20 0.32 6.79
N THR A 119 6.14 -0.04 7.50
CA THR A 119 4.82 0.59 7.34
C THR A 119 4.81 2.02 7.89
N GLY A 120 5.52 2.28 8.99
CA GLY A 120 5.71 3.63 9.53
C GLY A 120 6.50 4.53 8.60
N PHE A 121 7.58 4.02 8.00
CA PHE A 121 8.30 4.74 6.95
C PHE A 121 7.40 5.06 5.76
N SER A 122 6.64 4.08 5.27
CA SER A 122 5.66 4.28 4.19
C SER A 122 4.60 5.33 4.55
N PHE A 123 4.11 5.32 5.80
CA PHE A 123 3.17 6.31 6.31
C PHE A 123 3.76 7.73 6.26
N ILE A 124 4.99 7.93 6.73
CA ILE A 124 5.67 9.22 6.73
C ILE A 124 5.87 9.71 5.29
N VAL A 125 6.37 8.87 4.41
CA VAL A 125 6.58 9.20 2.99
C VAL A 125 5.25 9.60 2.33
N CYS A 126 4.18 8.85 2.59
CA CYS A 126 2.86 9.16 2.07
C CYS A 126 2.32 10.50 2.61
N LEU A 127 2.52 10.76 3.89
CA LEU A 127 2.06 12.00 4.53
C LEU A 127 2.75 13.23 3.96
N VAL A 128 4.09 13.16 3.76
CA VAL A 128 4.93 14.29 3.34
C VAL A 128 4.93 14.48 1.83
N TRP A 129 5.08 13.40 1.08
CA TRP A 129 5.35 13.48 -0.37
C TRP A 129 4.16 13.12 -1.25
N TYR A 130 3.22 12.30 -0.76
CA TYR A 130 2.11 11.91 -1.60
C TYR A 130 1.05 13.01 -1.67
N HIS A 131 0.85 13.55 -2.89
CA HIS A 131 -0.23 14.50 -3.18
C HIS A 131 -1.46 13.74 -3.64
N GLU A 132 -2.66 14.23 -3.27
CA GLU A 132 -3.92 13.64 -3.70
C GLU A 132 -4.03 13.61 -5.24
N THR A 133 -4.16 12.42 -5.80
CA THR A 133 -4.30 12.19 -7.24
C THR A 133 -5.72 11.79 -7.63
N GLY A 134 -6.56 11.48 -6.64
CA GLY A 134 -7.94 11.05 -6.86
C GLY A 134 -8.76 12.08 -7.62
N GLY A 135 -9.47 11.63 -8.65
CA GLY A 135 -10.35 12.49 -9.47
C GLY A 135 -9.66 13.34 -10.54
N ARG A 136 -8.35 13.25 -10.70
CA ARG A 136 -7.65 13.93 -11.81
C ARG A 136 -7.78 13.11 -13.09
N PRO A 137 -8.03 13.77 -14.25
CA PRO A 137 -8.03 13.08 -15.52
C PRO A 137 -6.67 12.43 -15.78
N LEU A 138 -6.69 11.17 -16.22
CA LEU A 138 -5.48 10.40 -16.48
C LEU A 138 -4.56 11.13 -17.48
N PRO A 139 -3.23 11.08 -17.28
CA PRO A 139 -2.30 11.61 -18.27
C PRO A 139 -2.57 10.97 -19.63
N GLY A 140 -2.85 11.76 -20.66
CA GLY A 140 -3.21 11.31 -22.01
C GLY A 140 -4.69 11.46 -22.39
N GLN A 141 -5.62 11.58 -21.46
CA GLN A 141 -7.04 11.81 -21.80
C GLN A 141 -7.32 13.24 -22.29
N ARG A 142 -6.47 14.21 -21.98
CA ARG A 142 -6.60 15.60 -22.44
C ARG A 142 -6.43 15.75 -23.97
N ILE A 143 -5.83 14.78 -24.64
CA ILE A 143 -5.55 14.84 -26.08
C ILE A 143 -6.76 14.40 -26.92
N GLN A 144 -7.76 13.76 -26.30
CA GLN A 144 -8.93 13.20 -26.99
C GLN A 144 -10.20 14.03 -26.85
N GLN A 145 -10.18 15.21 -26.24
CA GLN A 145 -11.32 16.10 -26.35
C GLN A 145 -11.31 16.70 -27.76
N PRO A 146 -12.30 16.39 -28.60
CA PRO A 146 -12.46 17.08 -29.87
C PRO A 146 -12.59 18.58 -29.58
N GLN A 147 -11.76 19.39 -30.21
CA GLN A 147 -11.99 20.84 -30.25
C GLN A 147 -13.40 21.01 -30.73
N ARG A 148 -14.30 21.48 -29.87
CA ARG A 148 -15.60 21.95 -30.32
C ARG A 148 -15.31 23.12 -31.25
N GLU A 149 -15.39 22.87 -32.56
CA GLU A 149 -15.38 23.95 -33.53
C GLU A 149 -16.47 24.93 -33.13
N PRO A 150 -16.17 26.24 -33.10
CA PRO A 150 -17.21 27.25 -32.89
C PRO A 150 -18.20 27.14 -34.04
N VAL A 151 -19.44 26.82 -33.70
CA VAL A 151 -20.57 26.87 -34.67
C VAL A 151 -20.70 28.31 -35.08
N HIS A 152 -20.21 28.64 -36.28
CA HIS A 152 -20.46 29.91 -36.90
C HIS A 152 -21.91 29.89 -37.36
N THR A 153 -22.77 30.59 -36.65
CA THR A 153 -24.12 31.03 -37.10
C THR A 153 -24.00 32.32 -37.88
#